data_14e51d1c494e43b4d91c990fa003a569
#
_entry.id   14e51d1c494e43b4d91c990fa003a569
#
_cell.length_a   1.000
_cell.length_b   1.000
_cell.length_c   1.000
_cell.angle_alpha   90.00
_cell.angle_beta   90.00
_cell.angle_gamma   90.00
#
_symmetry.space_group_name_H-M   'P 1'
#
loop_
_entity.id
_entity.type
_entity.pdbx_description
1 polymer ?
#
loop_
_entity_poly.entity_id
_entity_poly.type
_entity_poly.pdbx_seq_one_letter_code
_entity_poly.pdbx_strand_id
1 'polypeptide(L)'
;MQEISEINSKPSARYALALFSLCQEGKTNNETEKHVLNLLDVLKSKNGLNAFLRNPTFSSREQEDVFNSVSKKIKLPQQLHNTICLMIRKGRGYDLVNFSEDFLKLCSVSKNELIVRIRTAKKVSNIKIQEVKKSVEKITKRVVRLETENDPDIIAGVELKVGSFLFNSSIGSKLDSMKNILKKG
;
A
#
# COMPACT_ATOMS: atom_id res chain seq x y z
N MET A 1 -15.49 8.34 -5.71
CA MET A 1 -16.54 7.61 -4.95
C MET A 1 -16.48 6.09 -5.16
N GLN A 2 -16.19 5.57 -6.35
CA GLN A 2 -16.07 4.12 -6.60
C GLN A 2 -14.93 3.44 -5.82
N GLU A 3 -13.78 4.06 -5.64
CA GLU A 3 -12.66 3.48 -4.88
C GLU A 3 -12.96 3.26 -3.39
N ILE A 4 -13.80 4.09 -2.77
CA ILE A 4 -14.22 3.92 -1.37
C ILE A 4 -15.22 2.78 -1.22
N SER A 5 -16.05 2.51 -2.23
CA SER A 5 -17.02 1.42 -2.18
C SER A 5 -16.38 0.04 -2.31
N GLU A 6 -15.31 -0.10 -3.10
CA GLU A 6 -14.53 -1.34 -3.18
C GLU A 6 -13.74 -1.64 -1.90
N ILE A 7 -13.29 -0.60 -1.20
CA ILE A 7 -12.61 -0.75 0.09
C ILE A 7 -13.59 -1.32 1.14
N ASN A 8 -14.84 -0.88 1.17
CA ASN A 8 -15.81 -1.26 2.20
C ASN A 8 -16.20 -2.75 2.22
N SER A 9 -15.94 -3.50 1.17
CA SER A 9 -16.31 -4.93 1.10
C SER A 9 -15.37 -5.86 1.88
N LYS A 10 -14.14 -5.42 2.18
CA LYS A 10 -13.13 -6.24 2.85
C LYS A 10 -13.17 -6.06 4.38
N PRO A 11 -12.99 -7.14 5.16
CA PRO A 11 -12.92 -7.04 6.62
C PRO A 11 -11.80 -6.12 7.13
N SER A 12 -10.61 -6.13 6.48
CA SER A 12 -9.48 -5.26 6.78
C SER A 12 -9.83 -3.78 6.67
N ALA A 13 -10.59 -3.42 5.68
CA ALA A 13 -10.98 -2.05 5.39
C ALA A 13 -11.87 -1.43 6.48
N ARG A 14 -12.71 -2.23 7.14
CA ARG A 14 -13.54 -1.75 8.25
C ARG A 14 -12.69 -1.29 9.44
N TYR A 15 -11.63 -2.05 9.77
CA TYR A 15 -10.68 -1.67 10.81
C TYR A 15 -9.86 -0.46 10.40
N ALA A 16 -9.44 -0.38 9.12
CA ALA A 16 -8.72 0.75 8.58
C ALA A 16 -9.56 2.04 8.63
N LEU A 17 -10.85 1.97 8.27
CA LEU A 17 -11.79 3.09 8.39
C LEU A 17 -11.99 3.53 9.84
N ALA A 18 -12.19 2.58 10.77
CA ALA A 18 -12.35 2.89 12.19
C ALA A 18 -11.11 3.60 12.76
N LEU A 19 -9.91 3.07 12.46
CA LEU A 19 -8.67 3.73 12.89
C LEU A 19 -8.52 5.11 12.25
N PHE A 20 -8.85 5.24 10.96
CA PHE A 20 -8.76 6.50 10.24
C PHE A 20 -9.67 7.57 10.86
N SER A 21 -10.92 7.23 11.21
CA SER A 21 -11.86 8.13 11.89
C SER A 21 -11.33 8.58 13.25
N LEU A 22 -10.79 7.65 14.07
CA LEU A 22 -10.18 7.98 15.37
C LEU A 22 -8.97 8.91 15.20
N CYS A 23 -8.13 8.68 14.18
CA CYS A 23 -6.98 9.53 13.92
C CYS A 23 -7.37 10.91 13.38
N GLN A 24 -8.49 11.03 12.65
CA GLN A 24 -9.04 12.33 12.22
C GLN A 24 -9.51 13.16 13.40
N GLU A 25 -10.25 12.59 14.32
CA GLU A 25 -10.70 13.26 15.54
C GLU A 25 -9.52 13.74 16.40
N GLY A 26 -8.48 12.91 16.52
CA GLY A 26 -7.26 13.20 17.28
C GLY A 26 -6.24 14.08 16.54
N LYS A 27 -6.45 14.43 15.27
CA LYS A 27 -5.48 15.12 14.38
C LYS A 27 -4.11 14.43 14.29
N THR A 28 -4.06 13.12 14.50
CA THR A 28 -2.81 12.31 14.54
C THR A 28 -2.53 11.53 13.25
N ASN A 29 -3.27 11.80 12.18
CA ASN A 29 -3.18 11.07 10.91
C ASN A 29 -1.76 10.97 10.36
N ASN A 30 -0.98 12.08 10.37
CA ASN A 30 0.36 12.10 9.80
C ASN A 30 1.38 11.27 10.59
N GLU A 31 1.25 11.24 11.92
CA GLU A 31 2.11 10.44 12.77
C GLU A 31 1.75 8.96 12.65
N THR A 32 0.47 8.64 12.70
CA THR A 32 -0.01 7.27 12.56
C THR A 32 0.36 6.69 11.19
N GLU A 33 0.31 7.49 10.11
CA GLU A 33 0.73 7.06 8.77
C GLU A 33 2.20 6.62 8.74
N LYS A 34 3.10 7.39 9.36
CA LYS A 34 4.52 7.02 9.46
C LYS A 34 4.72 5.69 10.20
N HIS A 35 3.99 5.51 11.31
CA HIS A 35 4.06 4.27 12.08
C HIS A 35 3.48 3.07 11.31
N VAL A 36 2.42 3.26 10.53
CA VAL A 36 1.86 2.22 9.67
C VAL A 36 2.81 1.85 8.53
N LEU A 37 3.53 2.82 7.94
CA LEU A 37 4.58 2.54 6.94
C LEU A 37 5.70 1.68 7.55
N ASN A 38 6.22 2.06 8.71
CA ASN A 38 7.25 1.28 9.41
C ASN A 38 6.76 -0.13 9.77
N LEU A 39 5.51 -0.26 10.20
CA LEU A 39 4.90 -1.55 10.48
C LEU A 39 4.80 -2.41 9.22
N LEU A 40 4.39 -1.83 8.10
CA LEU A 40 4.28 -2.51 6.82
C LEU A 40 5.64 -3.03 6.34
N ASP A 41 6.70 -2.23 6.51
CA ASP A 41 8.07 -2.65 6.19
C ASP A 41 8.52 -3.83 7.05
N VAL A 42 8.19 -3.83 8.35
CA VAL A 42 8.46 -4.96 9.25
C VAL A 42 7.66 -6.20 8.86
N LEU A 43 6.39 -6.05 8.48
CA LEU A 43 5.54 -7.16 8.05
C LEU A 43 5.98 -7.76 6.70
N LYS A 44 6.50 -6.94 5.78
CA LYS A 44 7.02 -7.37 4.46
C LYS A 44 8.45 -7.87 4.52
N SER A 45 9.19 -7.50 5.58
CA SER A 45 10.56 -8.00 5.76
C SER A 45 10.59 -9.49 6.05
N LYS A 46 11.72 -10.15 5.76
CA LYS A 46 11.91 -11.60 5.98
C LYS A 46 11.92 -12.02 7.47
N ASN A 47 11.55 -11.13 8.39
CA ASN A 47 11.62 -11.35 9.85
C ASN A 47 10.56 -12.35 10.40
N GLY A 48 9.76 -12.96 9.55
CA GLY A 48 8.83 -14.02 9.95
C GLY A 48 7.57 -13.57 10.70
N LEU A 49 7.43 -12.28 11.08
CA LEU A 49 6.27 -11.79 11.82
C LEU A 49 4.95 -12.03 11.05
N ASN A 50 4.94 -11.72 9.75
CA ASN A 50 3.77 -11.96 8.92
C ASN A 50 3.45 -13.45 8.78
N ALA A 51 4.48 -14.31 8.61
CA ALA A 51 4.32 -15.75 8.55
C ALA A 51 3.78 -16.31 9.88
N PHE A 52 4.28 -15.80 11.01
CA PHE A 52 3.80 -16.17 12.35
C PHE A 52 2.32 -15.78 12.56
N LEU A 53 1.92 -14.55 12.21
CA LEU A 53 0.54 -14.07 12.34
C LEU A 53 -0.45 -14.76 11.38
N ARG A 54 0.04 -15.31 10.28
CA ARG A 54 -0.76 -16.10 9.32
C ARG A 54 -0.89 -17.57 9.69
N ASN A 55 -0.07 -18.05 10.61
CA ASN A 55 -0.09 -19.44 11.00
C ASN A 55 -1.23 -19.71 12.01
N PRO A 56 -2.24 -20.53 11.67
CA PRO A 56 -3.38 -20.82 12.53
C PRO A 56 -3.04 -21.71 13.72
N THR A 57 -1.85 -22.26 13.78
CA THR A 57 -1.39 -23.13 14.88
C THR A 57 -1.23 -22.35 16.18
N PHE A 58 -0.88 -21.05 16.09
CA PHE A 58 -0.70 -20.21 17.26
C PHE A 58 -2.03 -19.61 17.73
N SER A 59 -2.26 -19.68 19.04
CA SER A 59 -3.43 -19.05 19.66
C SER A 59 -3.40 -17.53 19.51
N SER A 60 -4.57 -16.89 19.56
CA SER A 60 -4.65 -15.42 19.50
C SER A 60 -3.91 -14.74 20.64
N ARG A 61 -3.77 -15.40 21.80
CA ARG A 61 -2.99 -14.88 22.94
C ARG A 61 -1.50 -14.87 22.64
N GLU A 62 -0.95 -15.96 22.12
CA GLU A 62 0.45 -16.04 21.73
C GLU A 62 0.80 -15.03 20.63
N GLN A 63 -0.09 -14.87 19.65
CA GLN A 63 0.06 -13.86 18.60
C GLN A 63 0.06 -12.44 19.18
N GLU A 64 -0.81 -12.15 20.14
CA GLU A 64 -0.89 -10.86 20.83
C GLU A 64 0.38 -10.59 21.66
N ASP A 65 0.91 -11.56 22.40
CA ASP A 65 2.11 -11.41 23.22
C ASP A 65 3.35 -11.11 22.37
N VAL A 66 3.51 -11.83 21.25
CA VAL A 66 4.58 -11.56 20.29
C VAL A 66 4.42 -10.17 19.68
N PHE A 67 3.20 -9.81 19.27
CA PHE A 67 2.93 -8.47 18.72
C PHE A 67 3.20 -7.36 19.75
N ASN A 68 2.82 -7.53 21.01
CA ASN A 68 3.11 -6.60 22.10
C ASN A 68 4.61 -6.37 22.28
N SER A 69 5.41 -7.42 22.16
CA SER A 69 6.88 -7.32 22.23
C SER A 69 7.47 -6.54 21.05
N VAL A 70 6.93 -6.73 19.86
CA VAL A 70 7.34 -6.00 18.65
C VAL A 70 6.86 -4.54 18.71
N SER A 71 5.62 -4.28 19.13
CA SER A 71 5.02 -2.95 19.19
C SER A 71 5.78 -2.00 20.14
N LYS A 72 6.31 -2.53 21.25
CA LYS A 72 7.16 -1.78 22.18
C LYS A 72 8.46 -1.33 21.52
N LYS A 73 9.08 -2.18 20.70
CA LYS A 73 10.32 -1.83 19.97
C LYS A 73 10.10 -0.76 18.92
N ILE A 74 8.95 -0.78 18.22
CA ILE A 74 8.61 0.17 17.15
C ILE A 74 7.96 1.45 17.70
N LYS A 75 7.61 1.48 19.01
CA LYS A 75 6.93 2.61 19.67
C LYS A 75 5.62 2.98 18.95
N LEU A 76 4.74 2.01 18.74
CA LEU A 76 3.46 2.25 18.06
C LEU A 76 2.54 3.17 18.90
N PRO A 77 1.79 4.09 18.25
CA PRO A 77 0.75 4.86 18.91
C PRO A 77 -0.32 3.96 19.52
N GLN A 78 -0.86 4.34 20.67
CA GLN A 78 -1.83 3.54 21.43
C GLN A 78 -3.05 3.14 20.60
N GLN A 79 -3.59 4.05 19.80
CA GLN A 79 -4.76 3.80 18.95
C GLN A 79 -4.48 2.69 17.90
N LEU A 80 -3.31 2.77 17.24
CA LEU A 80 -2.88 1.76 16.27
C LEU A 80 -2.65 0.42 16.96
N HIS A 81 -1.95 0.42 18.10
CA HIS A 81 -1.70 -0.78 18.89
C HIS A 81 -3.02 -1.49 19.28
N ASN A 82 -3.97 -0.74 19.86
CA ASN A 82 -5.26 -1.30 20.28
C ASN A 82 -6.06 -1.88 19.11
N THR A 83 -6.05 -1.20 17.95
CA THR A 83 -6.74 -1.70 16.76
C THR A 83 -6.15 -3.02 16.28
N ILE A 84 -4.83 -3.16 16.27
CA ILE A 84 -4.16 -4.39 15.84
C ILE A 84 -4.40 -5.52 16.85
N CYS A 85 -4.31 -5.25 18.16
CA CYS A 85 -4.66 -6.24 19.19
C CYS A 85 -6.10 -6.73 19.05
N LEU A 86 -7.04 -5.84 18.75
CA LEU A 86 -8.43 -6.21 18.48
C LEU A 86 -8.54 -7.13 17.25
N MET A 87 -7.80 -6.84 16.16
CA MET A 87 -7.77 -7.70 14.98
C MET A 87 -7.22 -9.10 15.30
N ILE A 88 -6.13 -9.18 16.07
CA ILE A 88 -5.53 -10.47 16.49
C ILE A 88 -6.51 -11.26 17.35
N ARG A 89 -7.14 -10.64 18.35
CA ARG A 89 -8.16 -11.29 19.21
C ARG A 89 -9.36 -11.83 18.44
N LYS A 90 -9.72 -11.18 17.33
CA LYS A 90 -10.78 -11.61 16.41
C LYS A 90 -10.29 -12.64 15.37
N GLY A 91 -9.07 -13.17 15.51
CA GLY A 91 -8.49 -14.15 14.59
C GLY A 91 -8.15 -13.59 13.22
N ARG A 92 -7.95 -12.26 13.10
CA ARG A 92 -7.66 -11.56 11.84
C ARG A 92 -6.23 -11.03 11.75
N GLY A 93 -5.30 -11.58 12.53
CA GLY A 93 -3.89 -11.21 12.49
C GLY A 93 -3.25 -11.43 11.11
N TYR A 94 -3.73 -12.41 10.35
CA TYR A 94 -3.26 -12.70 8.99
C TYR A 94 -3.51 -11.55 7.98
N ASP A 95 -4.44 -10.65 8.28
CA ASP A 95 -4.89 -9.59 7.36
C ASP A 95 -4.25 -8.22 7.64
N LEU A 96 -3.25 -8.17 8.52
CA LEU A 96 -2.58 -6.92 8.93
C LEU A 96 -1.88 -6.20 7.78
N VAL A 97 -1.38 -6.93 6.78
CA VAL A 97 -0.76 -6.30 5.59
C VAL A 97 -1.82 -5.54 4.80
N ASN A 98 -2.97 -6.18 4.51
CA ASN A 98 -4.08 -5.54 3.80
C ASN A 98 -4.65 -4.36 4.59
N PHE A 99 -4.82 -4.50 5.92
CA PHE A 99 -5.24 -3.42 6.81
C PHE A 99 -4.30 -2.20 6.70
N SER A 100 -3.00 -2.42 6.76
CA SER A 100 -2.01 -1.35 6.65
C SER A 100 -2.08 -0.65 5.28
N GLU A 101 -2.20 -1.42 4.20
CA GLU A 101 -2.34 -0.88 2.84
C GLU A 101 -3.65 -0.09 2.66
N ASP A 102 -4.77 -0.60 3.18
CA ASP A 102 -6.06 0.07 3.11
C ASP A 102 -6.06 1.38 3.92
N PHE A 103 -5.43 1.39 5.10
CA PHE A 103 -5.26 2.61 5.89
C PHE A 103 -4.44 3.68 5.16
N LEU A 104 -3.32 3.29 4.53
CA LEU A 104 -2.49 4.21 3.74
C LEU A 104 -3.25 4.77 2.53
N LYS A 105 -4.08 3.96 1.87
CA LYS A 105 -4.97 4.44 0.80
C LYS A 105 -5.95 5.50 1.31
N LEU A 106 -6.60 5.26 2.47
CA LEU A 106 -7.51 6.23 3.07
C LEU A 106 -6.82 7.55 3.41
N CYS A 107 -5.60 7.49 3.97
CA CYS A 107 -4.79 8.68 4.23
C CYS A 107 -4.50 9.47 2.94
N SER A 108 -4.11 8.78 1.87
CA SER A 108 -3.82 9.41 0.57
C SER A 108 -5.06 10.07 -0.04
N VAL A 109 -6.21 9.39 0.02
CA VAL A 109 -7.49 9.96 -0.46
C VAL A 109 -7.87 11.21 0.34
N SER A 110 -7.71 11.17 1.66
CA SER A 110 -8.02 12.31 2.55
C SER A 110 -7.12 13.53 2.28
N LYS A 111 -5.84 13.28 1.96
CA LYS A 111 -4.88 14.34 1.58
C LYS A 111 -5.05 14.83 0.15
N ASN A 112 -6.02 14.30 -0.59
CA ASN A 112 -6.17 14.53 -2.03
C ASN A 112 -4.88 14.20 -2.82
N GLU A 113 -4.10 13.26 -2.31
CA GLU A 113 -2.88 12.77 -2.94
C GLU A 113 -3.23 11.70 -3.99
N LEU A 114 -2.55 11.77 -5.13
CA LEU A 114 -2.65 10.78 -6.18
C LEU A 114 -1.42 9.86 -6.09
N ILE A 115 -1.65 8.58 -5.83
CA ILE A 115 -0.57 7.59 -5.84
C ILE A 115 -0.31 7.20 -7.30
N VAL A 116 0.91 7.46 -7.75
CA VAL A 116 1.40 7.05 -9.08
C VAL A 116 2.48 6.01 -8.88
N ARG A 117 2.19 4.77 -9.29
CA ARG A 117 3.18 3.68 -9.30
C ARG A 117 3.91 3.67 -10.63
N ILE A 118 5.23 3.70 -10.55
CA ILE A 118 6.12 3.63 -11.70
C ILE A 118 6.86 2.29 -11.63
N ARG A 119 6.58 1.40 -12.58
CA ARG A 119 7.33 0.14 -12.75
C ARG A 119 8.31 0.32 -13.90
N THR A 120 9.57 -0.05 -13.67
CA THR A 120 10.64 0.11 -14.66
C THR A 120 11.59 -1.08 -14.66
N ALA A 121 12.12 -1.42 -15.85
CA ALA A 121 13.12 -2.47 -16.03
C ALA A 121 14.47 -2.13 -15.36
N LYS A 122 14.83 -0.86 -15.25
CA LYS A 122 16.11 -0.37 -14.68
C LYS A 122 15.84 0.81 -13.74
N LYS A 123 16.75 1.04 -12.80
CA LYS A 123 16.71 2.22 -11.93
C LYS A 123 16.64 3.50 -12.77
N VAL A 124 15.55 4.24 -12.62
CA VAL A 124 15.36 5.53 -13.28
C VAL A 124 16.06 6.62 -12.48
N SER A 125 16.67 7.57 -13.17
CA SER A 125 17.31 8.69 -12.48
C SER A 125 16.24 9.57 -11.78
N ASN A 126 16.60 10.10 -10.61
CA ASN A 126 15.70 10.94 -9.81
C ASN A 126 15.18 12.16 -10.60
N ILE A 127 15.93 12.65 -11.57
CA ILE A 127 15.54 13.78 -12.42
C ILE A 127 14.30 13.45 -13.26
N LYS A 128 14.30 12.28 -13.93
CA LYS A 128 13.15 11.82 -14.74
C LYS A 128 11.92 11.54 -13.90
N ILE A 129 12.12 11.00 -12.68
CA ILE A 129 11.04 10.77 -11.73
C ILE A 129 10.37 12.10 -11.33
N GLN A 130 11.15 13.13 -11.09
CA GLN A 130 10.65 14.48 -10.75
C GLN A 130 9.92 15.14 -11.92
N GLU A 131 10.36 14.94 -13.17
CA GLU A 131 9.68 15.45 -14.37
C GLU A 131 8.30 14.79 -14.54
N VAL A 132 8.22 13.48 -14.36
CA VAL A 132 6.94 12.72 -14.39
C VAL A 132 6.01 13.24 -13.29
N LYS A 133 6.52 13.43 -12.06
CA LYS A 133 5.74 13.99 -10.97
C LYS A 133 5.13 15.33 -11.33
N LYS A 134 5.95 16.29 -11.76
CA LYS A 134 5.49 17.64 -12.17
C LYS A 134 4.46 17.60 -13.30
N SER A 135 4.65 16.71 -14.26
CA SER A 135 3.72 16.57 -15.39
C SER A 135 2.35 16.05 -14.93
N VAL A 136 2.34 15.02 -14.07
CA VAL A 136 1.10 14.47 -13.52
C VAL A 136 0.41 15.47 -12.59
N GLU A 137 1.15 16.19 -11.73
CA GLU A 137 0.62 17.25 -10.87
C GLU A 137 -0.05 18.38 -11.66
N LYS A 138 0.56 18.78 -12.78
CA LYS A 138 -0.02 19.80 -13.69
C LYS A 138 -1.36 19.35 -14.30
N ILE A 139 -1.44 18.09 -14.71
CA ILE A 139 -2.65 17.55 -15.37
C ILE A 139 -3.76 17.31 -14.35
N THR A 140 -3.42 16.76 -13.19
CA THR A 140 -4.42 16.31 -12.20
C THR A 140 -4.80 17.38 -11.19
N LYS A 141 -3.99 18.43 -11.05
CA LYS A 141 -4.09 19.48 -10.01
C LYS A 141 -4.13 18.89 -8.59
N ARG A 142 -3.48 17.74 -8.39
CA ARG A 142 -3.40 17.01 -7.11
C ARG A 142 -1.94 16.80 -6.73
N VAL A 143 -1.69 16.69 -5.43
CA VAL A 143 -0.36 16.31 -4.94
C VAL A 143 -0.07 14.87 -5.35
N VAL A 144 1.06 14.62 -6.00
CA VAL A 144 1.43 13.30 -6.52
C VAL A 144 2.47 12.66 -5.60
N ARG A 145 2.13 11.47 -5.09
CA ARG A 145 3.06 10.57 -4.40
C ARG A 145 3.53 9.50 -5.38
N LEU A 146 4.84 9.44 -5.62
CA LEU A 146 5.44 8.47 -6.53
C LEU A 146 5.93 7.26 -5.74
N GLU A 147 5.52 6.07 -6.17
CA GLU A 147 6.07 4.78 -5.74
C GLU A 147 6.81 4.17 -6.93
N THR A 148 8.11 3.89 -6.77
CA THR A 148 8.92 3.29 -7.83
C THR A 148 9.21 1.83 -7.50
N GLU A 149 8.92 0.94 -8.44
CA GLU A 149 9.17 -0.49 -8.32
C GLU A 149 10.04 -0.94 -9.50
N ASN A 150 11.11 -1.67 -9.20
CA ASN A 150 11.94 -2.30 -10.23
C ASN A 150 11.34 -3.67 -10.54
N ASP A 151 10.91 -3.85 -11.78
CA ASP A 151 10.33 -5.10 -12.25
C ASP A 151 11.19 -5.62 -13.43
N PRO A 152 11.96 -6.70 -13.22
CA PRO A 152 12.79 -7.28 -14.26
C PRO A 152 12.00 -7.91 -15.41
N ASP A 153 10.71 -8.20 -15.23
CA ASP A 153 9.84 -8.75 -16.27
C ASP A 153 9.49 -7.70 -17.33
N ILE A 154 9.72 -6.43 -17.05
CA ILE A 154 9.59 -5.36 -18.04
C ILE A 154 10.85 -5.37 -18.92
N ILE A 155 10.72 -5.83 -20.18
CA ILE A 155 11.82 -5.93 -21.12
C ILE A 155 12.48 -4.57 -21.38
N ALA A 156 11.70 -3.52 -21.59
CA ALA A 156 12.13 -2.12 -21.67
C ALA A 156 10.92 -1.19 -21.65
N GLY A 157 11.06 -0.01 -21.00
CA GLY A 157 10.00 0.99 -20.93
C GLY A 157 9.63 1.35 -19.51
N VAL A 158 8.53 2.08 -19.39
CA VAL A 158 7.96 2.54 -18.13
C VAL A 158 6.47 2.20 -18.12
N GLU A 159 6.04 1.56 -17.08
CA GLU A 159 4.64 1.35 -16.77
C GLU A 159 4.22 2.34 -15.68
N LEU A 160 3.23 3.17 -15.99
CA LEU A 160 2.68 4.16 -15.07
C LEU A 160 1.26 3.73 -14.68
N LYS A 161 1.04 3.48 -13.41
CA LYS A 161 -0.30 3.24 -12.86
C LYS A 161 -0.73 4.43 -12.03
N VAL A 162 -1.79 5.11 -12.48
CA VAL A 162 -2.36 6.30 -11.85
C VAL A 162 -3.78 5.96 -11.37
N GLY A 163 -3.94 5.64 -10.09
CA GLY A 163 -5.21 5.11 -9.58
C GLY A 163 -5.63 3.85 -10.35
N SER A 164 -6.78 3.87 -11.00
CA SER A 164 -7.30 2.77 -11.84
C SER A 164 -6.78 2.81 -13.28
N PHE A 165 -6.11 3.88 -13.70
CA PHE A 165 -5.58 4.01 -15.07
C PHE A 165 -4.18 3.44 -15.17
N LEU A 166 -3.97 2.58 -16.17
CA LEU A 166 -2.69 1.98 -16.50
C LEU A 166 -2.18 2.54 -17.82
N PHE A 167 -1.06 3.23 -17.78
CA PHE A 167 -0.37 3.75 -18.97
C PHE A 167 0.86 2.91 -19.23
N ASN A 168 0.78 1.99 -20.20
CA ASN A 168 1.90 1.15 -20.64
C ASN A 168 2.61 1.79 -21.81
N SER A 169 3.85 2.22 -21.60
CA SER A 169 4.77 2.63 -22.67
C SER A 169 5.93 1.64 -22.80
N SER A 170 5.71 0.36 -22.47
CA SER A 170 6.72 -0.67 -22.57
C SER A 170 6.81 -1.19 -24.01
N ILE A 171 8.03 -1.57 -24.43
CA ILE A 171 8.25 -2.21 -25.74
C ILE A 171 7.51 -3.55 -25.80
N GLY A 172 7.39 -4.26 -24.68
CA GLY A 172 6.61 -5.50 -24.58
C GLY A 172 5.14 -5.31 -24.97
N SER A 173 4.46 -4.28 -24.46
CA SER A 173 3.06 -4.01 -24.82
C SER A 173 2.88 -3.65 -26.30
N LYS A 174 3.88 -2.98 -26.92
CA LYS A 174 3.89 -2.70 -28.35
C LYS A 174 4.09 -3.96 -29.18
N LEU A 175 4.97 -4.84 -28.76
CA LEU A 175 5.20 -6.14 -29.43
C LEU A 175 3.97 -7.06 -29.34
N ASP A 176 3.31 -7.13 -28.18
CA ASP A 176 2.08 -7.89 -28.00
C ASP A 176 0.93 -7.33 -28.86
N SER A 177 0.83 -6.01 -28.97
CA SER A 177 -0.13 -5.37 -29.86
C SER A 177 0.14 -5.72 -31.34
N MET A 178 1.41 -5.67 -31.79
CA MET A 178 1.81 -6.07 -33.14
C MET A 178 1.55 -7.56 -33.40
N LYS A 179 1.88 -8.44 -32.43
CA LYS A 179 1.60 -9.87 -32.52
C LYS A 179 0.10 -10.17 -32.65
N ASN A 180 -0.73 -9.43 -31.93
CA ASN A 180 -2.19 -9.58 -32.01
C ASN A 180 -2.76 -9.08 -33.35
N ILE A 181 -2.17 -8.04 -33.94
CA ILE A 181 -2.55 -7.55 -35.27
C ILE A 181 -2.16 -8.58 -36.33
N LEU A 182 -0.95 -9.15 -36.26
CA LEU A 182 -0.46 -10.17 -37.20
C LEU A 182 -1.19 -11.52 -37.11
N LYS A 183 -1.83 -11.81 -35.96
CA LYS A 183 -2.66 -13.01 -35.77
C LYS A 183 -4.09 -12.86 -36.30
N LYS A 184 -4.56 -11.62 -36.49
CA LYS A 184 -5.92 -11.31 -36.96
C LYS A 184 -5.98 -11.00 -38.46
N GLY A 185 -4.86 -10.91 -39.17
CA GLY A 185 -4.73 -10.86 -40.64
C GLY A 185 -4.34 -12.20 -41.18
#